data_dd69ee9cefc376360cd6f77d3c8edb77
#
_entry.id   dd69ee9cefc376360cd6f77d3c8edb77
#
_cell.length_a   1.000
_cell.length_b   1.000
_cell.length_c   1.000
_cell.angle_alpha   90.00
_cell.angle_beta   90.00
_cell.angle_gamma   90.00
#
_symmetry.space_group_name_H-M   'P 1'
#
loop_
_entity.id
_entity.type
_entity.pdbx_description
1 polymer ?
#
loop_
_entity_poly.entity_id
_entity_poly.type
_entity_poly.pdbx_seq_one_letter_code
_entity_poly.pdbx_strand_id
1 'polypeptide(L)'
;MNPILVALDVESAAKAIELADQLRGAVGGYKIGKQLFTAAGPAVVRELTSRGDRVFLDLKFHDIPNTVAGAVQSAVATGAWMVNVHASGGTAMMTAAAEAARKSAAALGRPRPLVIGVTVLTSMTDAMLAEVGVARTVIDHVVHLAQLAKAAGLDGVVASPQETRAIRDACGPDFQIVTPGIRPLRLESVELRSTPSRSGQAADQQGKDDQARTLTPAEAMAAGATYLVIGRPITGAPNPREAAERIAATLPSSRLP
;
A
#
# COMPACT_ATOMS: atom_id res chain seq x y z
N MET A 1 -2.05 10.28 13.71
CA MET A 1 -0.99 10.03 12.69
C MET A 1 -1.60 10.16 11.30
N ASN A 2 -0.89 10.74 10.29
CA ASN A 2 -1.41 10.81 8.92
C ASN A 2 -1.41 9.38 8.31
N PRO A 3 -2.54 8.85 7.82
CA PRO A 3 -2.63 7.48 7.27
C PRO A 3 -2.15 7.35 5.82
N ILE A 4 -1.81 8.45 5.15
CA ILE A 4 -1.45 8.44 3.73
C ILE A 4 -0.01 7.98 3.53
N LEU A 5 0.17 6.91 2.75
CA LEU A 5 1.46 6.42 2.25
C LEU A 5 1.54 6.71 0.76
N VAL A 6 2.47 7.57 0.33
CA VAL A 6 2.60 7.92 -1.09
C VAL A 6 3.44 6.87 -1.81
N ALA A 7 2.89 6.30 -2.88
CA ALA A 7 3.61 5.36 -3.74
C ALA A 7 4.60 6.12 -4.63
N LEU A 8 5.90 5.93 -4.37
CA LEU A 8 7.00 6.48 -5.18
C LEU A 8 7.32 5.53 -6.34
N ASP A 9 6.33 5.35 -7.24
CA ASP A 9 6.48 4.52 -8.43
C ASP A 9 7.09 5.37 -9.57
N VAL A 10 8.37 5.71 -9.41
CA VAL A 10 9.17 6.58 -10.29
C VAL A 10 10.42 5.85 -10.77
N GLU A 11 11.08 6.40 -11.79
CA GLU A 11 12.15 5.74 -12.55
C GLU A 11 13.53 5.83 -11.87
N SER A 12 13.71 6.76 -10.92
CA SER A 12 15.02 7.00 -10.31
C SER A 12 14.94 7.38 -8.82
N ALA A 13 16.02 7.10 -8.09
CA ALA A 13 16.18 7.53 -6.71
C ALA A 13 16.11 9.06 -6.57
N ALA A 14 16.71 9.81 -7.49
CA ALA A 14 16.69 11.27 -7.45
C ALA A 14 15.25 11.83 -7.49
N LYS A 15 14.42 11.29 -8.39
CA LYS A 15 13.00 11.69 -8.49
C LYS A 15 12.19 11.29 -7.26
N ALA A 16 12.49 10.12 -6.68
CA ALA A 16 11.84 9.67 -5.45
C ALA A 16 12.17 10.60 -4.26
N ILE A 17 13.42 11.00 -4.13
CA ILE A 17 13.89 11.91 -3.09
C ILE A 17 13.28 13.30 -3.26
N GLU A 18 13.25 13.84 -4.48
CA GLU A 18 12.62 15.13 -4.80
C GLU A 18 11.14 15.15 -4.37
N LEU A 19 10.38 14.09 -4.73
CA LEU A 19 8.98 13.97 -4.31
C LEU A 19 8.83 13.85 -2.79
N ALA A 20 9.71 13.07 -2.14
CA ALA A 20 9.69 12.93 -0.69
C ALA A 20 9.95 14.26 0.01
N ASP A 21 10.89 15.07 -0.49
CA ASP A 21 11.18 16.41 0.05
C ASP A 21 9.97 17.36 -0.10
N GLN A 22 9.29 17.35 -1.25
CA GLN A 22 8.07 18.13 -1.47
C GLN A 22 6.93 17.71 -0.54
N LEU A 23 6.80 16.43 -0.24
CA LEU A 23 5.69 15.84 0.50
C LEU A 23 5.93 15.72 2.01
N ARG A 24 7.16 15.99 2.49
CA ARG A 24 7.53 15.88 3.90
C ARG A 24 6.62 16.69 4.81
N GLY A 25 6.03 16.04 5.81
CA GLY A 25 5.08 16.64 6.73
C GLY A 25 3.62 16.71 6.23
N ALA A 26 3.37 16.52 4.92
CA ALA A 26 2.02 16.45 4.37
C ALA A 26 1.44 15.01 4.36
N VAL A 27 2.30 13.99 4.46
CA VAL A 27 1.93 12.57 4.40
C VAL A 27 2.52 11.78 5.58
N GLY A 28 2.03 10.55 5.80
CA GLY A 28 2.49 9.70 6.89
C GLY A 28 3.72 8.87 6.56
N GLY A 29 4.08 8.74 5.28
CA GLY A 29 5.24 7.99 4.82
C GLY A 29 5.19 7.71 3.32
N TYR A 30 6.14 6.90 2.87
CA TYR A 30 6.32 6.57 1.45
C TYR A 30 6.33 5.07 1.23
N LYS A 31 5.74 4.60 0.12
CA LYS A 31 5.86 3.23 -0.35
C LYS A 31 6.91 3.15 -1.47
N ILE A 32 7.91 2.32 -1.30
CA ILE A 32 8.85 1.95 -2.36
C ILE A 32 8.45 0.57 -2.89
N GLY A 33 7.99 0.54 -4.14
CA GLY A 33 7.61 -0.67 -4.83
C GLY A 33 8.73 -1.30 -5.65
N LYS A 34 8.39 -2.39 -6.34
CA LYS A 34 9.34 -3.19 -7.14
C LYS A 34 10.05 -2.37 -8.22
N GLN A 35 9.35 -1.46 -8.91
CA GLN A 35 9.93 -0.64 -9.98
C GLN A 35 11.12 0.18 -9.48
N LEU A 36 10.90 1.04 -8.49
CA LEU A 36 11.95 1.90 -7.95
C LEU A 36 13.05 1.09 -7.26
N PHE A 37 12.69 0.04 -6.51
CA PHE A 37 13.68 -0.79 -5.83
C PHE A 37 14.56 -1.56 -6.82
N THR A 38 14.01 -2.05 -7.94
CA THR A 38 14.78 -2.74 -8.98
C THR A 38 15.76 -1.77 -9.68
N ALA A 39 15.31 -0.53 -9.90
CA ALA A 39 16.13 0.48 -10.57
C ALA A 39 17.25 1.06 -9.66
N ALA A 40 16.96 1.27 -8.36
CA ALA A 40 17.84 2.02 -7.45
C ALA A 40 18.43 1.19 -6.29
N GLY A 41 17.96 -0.05 -6.12
CA GLY A 41 18.42 -0.94 -5.04
C GLY A 41 18.05 -0.43 -3.64
N PRO A 42 18.64 -1.03 -2.59
CA PRO A 42 18.33 -0.69 -1.20
C PRO A 42 18.85 0.68 -0.76
N ALA A 43 19.69 1.35 -1.56
CA ALA A 43 20.26 2.66 -1.21
C ALA A 43 19.16 3.72 -1.06
N VAL A 44 18.15 3.72 -1.93
CA VAL A 44 17.03 4.69 -1.87
C VAL A 44 16.19 4.52 -0.60
N VAL A 45 16.05 3.30 -0.09
CA VAL A 45 15.35 3.04 1.18
C VAL A 45 16.15 3.63 2.34
N ARG A 46 17.46 3.34 2.42
CA ARG A 46 18.35 3.87 3.46
C ARG A 46 18.40 5.39 3.45
N GLU A 47 18.42 6.00 2.27
CA GLU A 47 18.44 7.45 2.12
C GLU A 47 17.21 8.09 2.77
N LEU A 48 16.01 7.61 2.47
CA LEU A 48 14.76 8.13 3.06
C LEU A 48 14.69 7.83 4.57
N THR A 49 15.03 6.60 4.99
CA THR A 49 14.95 6.23 6.41
C THR A 49 15.96 6.96 7.29
N SER A 50 17.15 7.29 6.76
CA SER A 50 18.16 8.09 7.48
C SER A 50 17.71 9.52 7.74
N ARG A 51 16.78 10.02 6.96
CA ARG A 51 16.14 11.35 7.12
C ARG A 51 14.96 11.33 8.08
N GLY A 52 14.65 10.17 8.69
CA GLY A 52 13.49 9.98 9.57
C GLY A 52 12.18 9.70 8.85
N ASP A 53 12.20 9.50 7.53
CA ASP A 53 11.00 9.18 6.77
C ASP A 53 10.56 7.73 7.03
N ARG A 54 9.24 7.51 7.15
CA ARG A 54 8.68 6.16 7.22
C ARG A 54 8.60 5.56 5.84
N VAL A 55 9.24 4.40 5.64
CA VAL A 55 9.22 3.68 4.37
C VAL A 55 8.51 2.34 4.52
N PHE A 56 7.44 2.17 3.74
CA PHE A 56 6.85 0.87 3.45
C PHE A 56 7.57 0.26 2.24
N LEU A 57 8.38 -0.76 2.47
CA LEU A 57 9.07 -1.51 1.41
C LEU A 57 8.14 -2.60 0.87
N ASP A 58 7.52 -2.32 -0.28
CA ASP A 58 6.44 -3.12 -0.90
C ASP A 58 7.00 -4.06 -1.99
N LEU A 59 7.78 -5.06 -1.59
CA LEU A 59 8.40 -6.03 -2.51
C LEU A 59 7.61 -7.33 -2.66
N LYS A 60 6.63 -7.58 -1.77
CA LYS A 60 5.76 -8.75 -1.80
C LYS A 60 6.56 -10.05 -1.84
N PHE A 61 7.43 -10.26 -0.84
CA PHE A 61 8.26 -11.46 -0.75
C PHE A 61 7.40 -12.73 -0.77
N HIS A 62 7.81 -13.69 -1.60
CA HIS A 62 7.10 -14.95 -1.75
C HIS A 62 8.11 -16.02 -2.22
N ASP A 63 8.52 -16.89 -1.30
CA ASP A 63 9.48 -17.95 -1.52
C ASP A 63 9.40 -18.95 -0.35
N ILE A 64 10.24 -19.97 -0.33
CA ILE A 64 10.35 -20.87 0.81
C ILE A 64 10.69 -20.09 2.10
N PRO A 65 10.28 -20.59 3.30
CA PRO A 65 10.37 -19.85 4.55
C PRO A 65 11.75 -19.26 4.84
N ASN A 66 12.82 -20.02 4.63
CA ASN A 66 14.18 -19.55 4.92
C ASN A 66 14.63 -18.41 4.01
N THR A 67 14.27 -18.44 2.72
CA THR A 67 14.58 -17.38 1.76
C THR A 67 13.85 -16.07 2.13
N VAL A 68 12.56 -16.19 2.49
CA VAL A 68 11.77 -15.02 2.92
C VAL A 68 12.30 -14.45 4.23
N ALA A 69 12.71 -15.29 5.19
CA ALA A 69 13.33 -14.82 6.43
C ALA A 69 14.61 -14.00 6.14
N GLY A 70 15.49 -14.45 5.25
CA GLY A 70 16.68 -13.71 4.83
C GLY A 70 16.36 -12.39 4.12
N ALA A 71 15.33 -12.39 3.26
CA ALA A 71 14.87 -11.18 2.59
C ALA A 71 14.32 -10.13 3.58
N VAL A 72 13.50 -10.56 4.56
CA VAL A 72 12.97 -9.70 5.62
C VAL A 72 14.10 -9.18 6.50
N GLN A 73 15.08 -10.01 6.88
CA GLN A 73 16.27 -9.59 7.62
C GLN A 73 17.00 -8.45 6.89
N SER A 74 17.22 -8.61 5.58
CA SER A 74 17.86 -7.59 4.75
C SER A 74 17.03 -6.30 4.67
N ALA A 75 15.72 -6.43 4.57
CA ALA A 75 14.80 -5.28 4.58
C ALA A 75 14.84 -4.50 5.90
N VAL A 76 14.88 -5.20 7.05
CA VAL A 76 15.03 -4.57 8.39
C VAL A 76 16.33 -3.75 8.46
N ALA A 77 17.41 -4.25 7.89
CA ALA A 77 18.71 -3.56 7.88
C ALA A 77 18.69 -2.25 7.07
N THR A 78 17.72 -2.05 6.17
CA THR A 78 17.55 -0.77 5.47
C THR A 78 16.85 0.30 6.31
N GLY A 79 16.27 -0.05 7.46
CA GLY A 79 15.46 0.84 8.28
C GLY A 79 13.99 0.91 7.86
N ALA A 80 13.52 0.05 6.95
CA ALA A 80 12.13 0.02 6.55
C ALA A 80 11.20 -0.11 7.76
N TRP A 81 10.18 0.76 7.83
CA TRP A 81 9.19 0.78 8.90
C TRP A 81 8.10 -0.30 8.70
N MET A 82 7.84 -0.70 7.46
CA MET A 82 6.87 -1.72 7.09
C MET A 82 7.41 -2.52 5.91
N VAL A 83 7.19 -3.84 5.92
CA VAL A 83 7.53 -4.76 4.83
C VAL A 83 6.35 -5.68 4.55
N ASN A 84 6.29 -6.31 3.38
CA ASN A 84 5.23 -7.26 3.09
C ASN A 84 5.70 -8.56 2.47
N VAL A 85 4.89 -9.58 2.69
CA VAL A 85 5.02 -10.93 2.12
C VAL A 85 3.68 -11.35 1.53
N HIS A 86 3.63 -12.31 0.60
CA HIS A 86 2.35 -12.86 0.15
C HIS A 86 1.78 -13.84 1.19
N ALA A 87 0.51 -13.66 1.58
CA ALA A 87 -0.16 -14.56 2.51
C ALA A 87 -0.37 -15.97 1.93
N SER A 88 -0.45 -16.08 0.59
CA SER A 88 -0.51 -17.35 -0.13
C SER A 88 0.76 -18.23 0.01
N GLY A 89 1.86 -17.70 0.55
CA GLY A 89 3.04 -18.49 0.92
C GLY A 89 2.82 -19.41 2.12
N GLY A 90 1.67 -19.29 2.80
CA GLY A 90 1.26 -20.17 3.90
C GLY A 90 1.84 -19.79 5.26
N THR A 91 1.36 -20.49 6.30
CA THR A 91 1.68 -20.18 7.70
C THR A 91 3.18 -20.22 7.99
N ALA A 92 3.87 -21.26 7.53
CA ALA A 92 5.30 -21.44 7.82
C ALA A 92 6.15 -20.27 7.28
N MET A 93 5.88 -19.81 6.05
CA MET A 93 6.59 -18.69 5.43
C MET A 93 6.29 -17.39 6.17
N MET A 94 5.02 -17.12 6.49
CA MET A 94 4.62 -15.92 7.20
C MET A 94 5.19 -15.86 8.62
N THR A 95 5.16 -16.99 9.36
CA THR A 95 5.77 -17.08 10.69
C THR A 95 7.28 -16.81 10.64
N ALA A 96 7.98 -17.40 9.65
CA ALA A 96 9.41 -17.17 9.44
C ALA A 96 9.71 -15.67 9.16
N ALA A 97 8.86 -15.00 8.39
CA ALA A 97 8.96 -13.55 8.12
C ALA A 97 8.78 -12.72 9.40
N ALA A 98 7.75 -12.99 10.20
CA ALA A 98 7.47 -12.29 11.46
C ALA A 98 8.62 -12.46 12.47
N GLU A 99 9.12 -13.69 12.61
CA GLU A 99 10.26 -13.99 13.49
C GLU A 99 11.56 -13.31 13.03
N ALA A 100 11.86 -13.34 11.71
CA ALA A 100 13.03 -12.69 11.15
C ALA A 100 12.99 -11.18 11.42
N ALA A 101 11.84 -10.53 11.23
CA ALA A 101 11.66 -9.11 11.54
C ALA A 101 11.95 -8.81 13.02
N ARG A 102 11.41 -9.61 13.94
CA ARG A 102 11.61 -9.44 15.38
C ARG A 102 13.07 -9.64 15.78
N LYS A 103 13.69 -10.76 15.36
CA LYS A 103 15.06 -11.12 15.71
C LYS A 103 16.06 -10.10 15.15
N SER A 104 15.90 -9.69 13.88
CA SER A 104 16.80 -8.74 13.24
C SER A 104 16.69 -7.33 13.82
N ALA A 105 15.48 -6.87 14.12
CA ALA A 105 15.28 -5.58 14.77
C ALA A 105 15.93 -5.53 16.15
N ALA A 106 15.76 -6.58 16.97
CA ALA A 106 16.40 -6.70 18.27
C ALA A 106 17.93 -6.71 18.17
N ALA A 107 18.50 -7.48 17.22
CA ALA A 107 19.95 -7.55 17.00
C ALA A 107 20.55 -6.20 16.56
N LEU A 108 19.78 -5.37 15.86
CA LEU A 108 20.21 -4.05 15.38
C LEU A 108 19.86 -2.91 16.34
N GLY A 109 19.21 -3.18 17.49
CA GLY A 109 18.76 -2.15 18.42
C GLY A 109 17.75 -1.17 17.79
N ARG A 110 16.90 -1.64 16.86
CA ARG A 110 15.95 -0.81 16.12
C ARG A 110 14.50 -1.22 16.41
N PRO A 111 13.54 -0.29 16.24
CA PRO A 111 12.13 -0.66 16.24
C PRO A 111 11.82 -1.76 15.22
N ARG A 112 11.01 -2.73 15.63
CA ARG A 112 10.56 -3.80 14.72
C ARG A 112 9.64 -3.22 13.64
N PRO A 113 9.88 -3.51 12.35
CA PRO A 113 8.94 -3.12 11.29
C PRO A 113 7.64 -3.89 11.41
N LEU A 114 6.56 -3.31 10.90
CA LEU A 114 5.32 -4.04 10.64
C LEU A 114 5.54 -5.04 9.49
N VAL A 115 5.08 -6.27 9.68
CA VAL A 115 5.08 -7.31 8.62
C VAL A 115 3.66 -7.53 8.16
N ILE A 116 3.38 -7.24 6.88
CA ILE A 116 2.02 -7.20 6.32
C ILE A 116 1.84 -8.30 5.27
N GLY A 117 0.75 -9.08 5.36
CA GLY A 117 0.41 -10.12 4.39
C GLY A 117 -0.35 -9.55 3.19
N VAL A 118 0.14 -9.73 1.97
CA VAL A 118 -0.64 -9.43 0.76
C VAL A 118 -1.64 -10.54 0.55
N THR A 119 -2.93 -10.22 0.54
CA THR A 119 -4.02 -11.19 0.34
C THR A 119 -4.17 -11.54 -1.14
N VAL A 120 -5.15 -10.94 -1.82
CA VAL A 120 -5.40 -11.08 -3.24
C VAL A 120 -5.04 -9.78 -3.93
N LEU A 121 -4.33 -9.83 -5.07
CA LEU A 121 -4.00 -8.63 -5.84
C LEU A 121 -5.29 -7.94 -6.29
N THR A 122 -5.33 -6.62 -6.19
CA THR A 122 -6.54 -5.82 -6.46
C THR A 122 -7.04 -5.87 -7.91
N SER A 123 -6.22 -6.38 -8.82
CA SER A 123 -6.58 -6.65 -10.22
C SER A 123 -7.27 -7.99 -10.44
N MET A 124 -7.21 -8.93 -9.47
CA MET A 124 -7.76 -10.28 -9.65
C MET A 124 -9.27 -10.30 -9.45
N THR A 125 -9.93 -11.14 -10.24
CA THR A 125 -11.36 -11.47 -10.18
C THR A 125 -11.56 -12.92 -9.73
N ASP A 126 -12.80 -13.32 -9.45
CA ASP A 126 -13.13 -14.72 -9.12
C ASP A 126 -12.70 -15.68 -10.24
N ALA A 127 -12.88 -15.28 -11.50
CA ALA A 127 -12.46 -16.09 -12.66
C ALA A 127 -10.93 -16.28 -12.69
N MET A 128 -10.16 -15.22 -12.41
CA MET A 128 -8.69 -15.30 -12.35
C MET A 128 -8.19 -16.12 -11.15
N LEU A 129 -8.93 -16.11 -10.03
CA LEU A 129 -8.63 -17.01 -8.92
C LEU A 129 -8.86 -18.49 -9.30
N ALA A 130 -9.95 -18.77 -10.04
CA ALA A 130 -10.23 -20.12 -10.53
C ALA A 130 -9.16 -20.61 -11.51
N GLU A 131 -8.60 -19.76 -12.37
CA GLU A 131 -7.48 -20.09 -13.27
C GLU A 131 -6.24 -20.62 -12.52
N VAL A 132 -6.00 -20.12 -11.31
CA VAL A 132 -4.88 -20.55 -10.46
C VAL A 132 -5.28 -21.61 -9.43
N GLY A 133 -6.45 -22.24 -9.61
CA GLY A 133 -6.92 -23.36 -8.80
C GLY A 133 -7.55 -22.98 -7.46
N VAL A 134 -7.94 -21.73 -7.27
CA VAL A 134 -8.64 -21.27 -6.06
C VAL A 134 -10.14 -21.25 -6.30
N ALA A 135 -10.88 -22.14 -5.63
CA ALA A 135 -12.33 -22.31 -5.80
C ALA A 135 -13.18 -21.29 -4.98
N ARG A 136 -12.56 -20.49 -4.13
CA ARG A 136 -13.26 -19.49 -3.31
C ARG A 136 -13.51 -18.21 -4.11
N THR A 137 -14.55 -17.44 -3.72
CA THR A 137 -14.70 -16.07 -4.18
C THR A 137 -13.53 -15.21 -3.71
N VAL A 138 -13.30 -14.06 -4.35
CA VAL A 138 -12.24 -13.12 -3.93
C VAL A 138 -12.42 -12.73 -2.47
N ILE A 139 -13.65 -12.38 -2.05
CA ILE A 139 -13.89 -11.93 -0.67
C ILE A 139 -13.63 -13.04 0.35
N ASP A 140 -14.10 -14.27 0.10
CA ASP A 140 -13.89 -15.39 1.01
C ASP A 140 -12.41 -15.77 1.10
N HIS A 141 -11.70 -15.69 -0.02
CA HIS A 141 -10.26 -15.98 -0.06
C HIS A 141 -9.45 -14.92 0.67
N VAL A 142 -9.80 -13.63 0.50
CA VAL A 142 -9.17 -12.51 1.20
C VAL A 142 -9.34 -12.65 2.72
N VAL A 143 -10.56 -12.91 3.20
CA VAL A 143 -10.82 -13.11 4.63
C VAL A 143 -10.05 -14.30 5.18
N HIS A 144 -10.04 -15.43 4.45
CA HIS A 144 -9.26 -16.61 4.83
C HIS A 144 -7.76 -16.29 4.95
N LEU A 145 -7.17 -15.62 3.95
CA LEU A 145 -5.76 -15.25 3.97
C LEU A 145 -5.44 -14.23 5.08
N ALA A 146 -6.36 -13.31 5.40
CA ALA A 146 -6.20 -12.36 6.49
C ALA A 146 -6.18 -13.06 7.87
N GLN A 147 -7.08 -14.02 8.08
CA GLN A 147 -7.10 -14.84 9.29
C GLN A 147 -5.83 -15.69 9.43
N LEU A 148 -5.36 -16.26 8.31
CA LEU A 148 -4.11 -17.03 8.27
C LEU A 148 -2.90 -16.16 8.61
N ALA A 149 -2.83 -14.94 8.05
CA ALA A 149 -1.79 -13.96 8.35
C ALA A 149 -1.78 -13.56 9.83
N LYS A 150 -2.97 -13.30 10.40
CA LYS A 150 -3.10 -13.01 11.84
C LYS A 150 -2.64 -14.18 12.70
N ALA A 151 -3.04 -15.40 12.38
CA ALA A 151 -2.62 -16.60 13.10
C ALA A 151 -1.11 -16.87 13.01
N ALA A 152 -0.47 -16.49 11.90
CA ALA A 152 0.98 -16.57 11.68
C ALA A 152 1.77 -15.46 12.38
N GLY A 153 1.12 -14.53 13.07
CA GLY A 153 1.75 -13.44 13.82
C GLY A 153 2.13 -12.22 12.97
N LEU A 154 1.54 -12.06 11.80
CA LEU A 154 1.68 -10.82 11.03
C LEU A 154 0.86 -9.68 11.66
N ASP A 155 1.30 -8.44 11.43
CA ASP A 155 0.68 -7.24 12.01
C ASP A 155 -0.58 -6.80 11.27
N GLY A 156 -0.77 -7.27 10.02
CA GLY A 156 -1.89 -6.85 9.18
C GLY A 156 -1.81 -7.41 7.78
N VAL A 157 -2.63 -6.84 6.89
CA VAL A 157 -2.73 -7.24 5.49
C VAL A 157 -2.78 -6.05 4.53
N VAL A 158 -2.40 -6.30 3.27
CA VAL A 158 -2.76 -5.45 2.13
C VAL A 158 -4.01 -6.04 1.49
N ALA A 159 -5.06 -5.24 1.35
CA ALA A 159 -6.32 -5.63 0.76
C ALA A 159 -7.01 -4.46 0.05
N SER A 160 -7.90 -4.76 -0.90
CA SER A 160 -8.71 -3.76 -1.59
C SER A 160 -9.65 -3.04 -0.61
N PRO A 161 -10.02 -1.79 -0.90
CA PRO A 161 -10.99 -1.06 -0.08
C PRO A 161 -12.31 -1.80 0.13
N GLN A 162 -12.76 -2.58 -0.87
CA GLN A 162 -14.03 -3.30 -0.84
C GLN A 162 -14.05 -4.47 0.17
N GLU A 163 -12.87 -5.05 0.49
CA GLU A 163 -12.75 -6.15 1.44
C GLU A 163 -12.48 -5.69 2.89
N THR A 164 -12.15 -4.41 3.07
CA THR A 164 -11.67 -3.84 4.34
C THR A 164 -12.64 -4.13 5.50
N ARG A 165 -13.95 -3.96 5.30
CA ARG A 165 -14.95 -4.20 6.33
C ARG A 165 -14.97 -5.67 6.77
N ALA A 166 -15.00 -6.61 5.82
CA ALA A 166 -15.02 -8.04 6.12
C ALA A 166 -13.75 -8.48 6.87
N ILE A 167 -12.58 -7.93 6.50
CA ILE A 167 -11.33 -8.18 7.23
C ILE A 167 -11.39 -7.61 8.63
N ARG A 168 -11.91 -6.40 8.81
CA ARG A 168 -12.04 -5.75 10.12
C ARG A 168 -12.93 -6.57 11.05
N ASP A 169 -14.07 -7.05 10.55
CA ASP A 169 -15.00 -7.88 11.29
C ASP A 169 -14.38 -9.24 11.66
N ALA A 170 -13.57 -9.84 10.77
CA ALA A 170 -12.92 -11.14 11.01
C ALA A 170 -11.64 -11.08 11.86
N CYS A 171 -10.88 -9.99 11.77
CA CYS A 171 -9.56 -9.89 12.39
C CYS A 171 -9.50 -8.92 13.58
N GLY A 172 -10.54 -8.11 13.82
CA GLY A 172 -10.61 -7.19 14.95
C GLY A 172 -9.95 -5.83 14.71
N PRO A 173 -10.05 -4.90 15.69
CA PRO A 173 -9.69 -3.49 15.51
C PRO A 173 -8.19 -3.22 15.39
N ASP A 174 -7.34 -4.02 16.02
CA ASP A 174 -5.90 -3.78 16.10
C ASP A 174 -5.12 -4.26 14.87
N PHE A 175 -5.76 -5.09 14.02
CA PHE A 175 -5.13 -5.66 12.83
C PHE A 175 -4.98 -4.59 11.75
N GLN A 176 -3.75 -4.36 11.27
CA GLN A 176 -3.48 -3.29 10.32
C GLN A 176 -4.04 -3.64 8.92
N ILE A 177 -4.73 -2.71 8.29
CA ILE A 177 -5.23 -2.88 6.92
C ILE A 177 -4.66 -1.77 6.06
N VAL A 178 -3.78 -2.15 5.15
CA VAL A 178 -3.14 -1.25 4.18
C VAL A 178 -3.89 -1.36 2.86
N THR A 179 -4.45 -0.25 2.40
CA THR A 179 -5.39 -0.25 1.29
C THR A 179 -4.86 0.58 0.12
N PRO A 180 -4.46 -0.06 -0.99
CA PRO A 180 -4.20 0.59 -2.27
C PRO A 180 -5.51 0.82 -3.05
N GLY A 181 -5.43 1.43 -4.23
CA GLY A 181 -6.62 1.62 -5.07
C GLY A 181 -7.49 2.79 -4.65
N ILE A 182 -6.93 3.75 -3.96
CA ILE A 182 -7.62 4.94 -3.49
C ILE A 182 -7.69 5.99 -4.59
N ARG A 183 -8.92 6.47 -4.87
CA ARG A 183 -9.19 7.54 -5.84
C ARG A 183 -9.95 8.66 -5.16
N PRO A 184 -9.41 9.88 -5.09
CA PRO A 184 -10.18 11.05 -4.69
C PRO A 184 -11.38 11.23 -5.63
N LEU A 185 -12.49 11.74 -5.12
CA LEU A 185 -13.58 12.20 -5.98
C LEU A 185 -12.99 13.21 -6.97
N ARG A 186 -13.24 13.02 -8.28
CA ARG A 186 -13.07 14.09 -9.24
C ARG A 186 -14.09 15.15 -8.86
N LEU A 187 -13.62 16.26 -8.31
CA LEU A 187 -14.39 17.49 -8.35
C LEU A 187 -14.51 17.83 -9.83
N GLU A 188 -15.64 17.47 -10.45
CA GLU A 188 -15.99 18.03 -11.73
C GLU A 188 -15.90 19.54 -11.57
N SER A 189 -15.00 20.16 -12.32
CA SER A 189 -15.02 21.60 -12.50
C SER A 189 -16.44 21.96 -12.91
N VAL A 190 -17.13 22.71 -12.08
CA VAL A 190 -18.39 23.36 -12.43
C VAL A 190 -18.00 24.46 -13.42
N GLU A 191 -17.63 24.05 -14.64
CA GLU A 191 -17.56 24.96 -15.76
C GLU A 191 -18.97 25.16 -16.29
N LEU A 192 -19.39 26.40 -16.22
CA LEU A 192 -20.58 26.94 -16.85
C LEU A 192 -20.85 26.24 -18.19
N ARG A 193 -22.02 25.60 -18.28
CA ARG A 193 -22.60 25.20 -19.57
C ARG A 193 -22.85 26.46 -20.40
N SER A 194 -21.97 26.73 -21.35
CA SER A 194 -22.24 27.63 -22.46
C SER A 194 -21.82 26.96 -23.77
N THR A 195 -22.85 26.65 -24.57
CA THR A 195 -22.91 26.39 -26.01
C THR A 195 -22.26 25.12 -26.59
N PRO A 196 -22.99 24.38 -27.45
CA PRO A 196 -22.45 23.26 -28.21
C PRO A 196 -21.73 23.76 -29.45
N SER A 197 -20.44 23.52 -29.58
CA SER A 197 -19.70 23.63 -30.83
C SER A 197 -19.33 22.23 -31.33
N ARG A 198 -19.69 22.00 -32.59
CA ARG A 198 -19.42 20.77 -33.34
C ARG A 198 -17.95 20.62 -33.69
N SER A 199 -17.54 19.36 -33.81
CA SER A 199 -16.37 18.82 -34.52
C SER A 199 -15.04 18.76 -33.79
N GLY A 200 -14.45 17.53 -33.80
CA GLY A 200 -13.02 17.30 -33.58
C GLY A 200 -12.74 16.15 -32.60
N GLN A 201 -12.37 15.04 -33.15
CA GLN A 201 -11.87 13.84 -32.47
C GLN A 201 -10.79 14.21 -31.46
N ALA A 202 -11.09 14.16 -30.17
CA ALA A 202 -10.08 14.14 -29.12
C ALA A 202 -9.81 12.69 -28.79
N ALA A 203 -8.59 12.25 -29.10
CA ALA A 203 -8.10 10.91 -28.81
C ALA A 203 -8.21 10.63 -27.31
N ASP A 204 -8.91 9.56 -27.02
CA ASP A 204 -9.11 8.94 -25.71
C ASP A 204 -7.77 8.39 -25.19
N GLN A 205 -6.99 9.22 -24.47
CA GLN A 205 -5.85 8.78 -23.68
C GLN A 205 -6.31 8.47 -22.25
N GLN A 206 -7.29 7.60 -22.12
CA GLN A 206 -7.55 6.90 -20.88
C GLN A 206 -6.46 5.85 -20.70
N GLY A 207 -5.39 6.19 -19.97
CA GLY A 207 -4.48 5.18 -19.44
C GLY A 207 -5.31 4.14 -18.71
N LYS A 208 -5.23 2.87 -19.13
CA LYS A 208 -5.93 1.73 -18.51
C LYS A 208 -5.72 1.79 -17.00
N ASP A 209 -6.83 1.89 -16.28
CA ASP A 209 -6.79 1.88 -14.81
C ASP A 209 -6.51 0.45 -14.35
N ASP A 210 -5.33 0.22 -13.79
CA ASP A 210 -4.84 -1.09 -13.37
C ASP A 210 -5.59 -1.65 -12.15
N GLN A 211 -6.51 -0.85 -11.55
CA GLN A 211 -7.21 -1.22 -10.33
C GLN A 211 -8.72 -1.27 -10.56
N ALA A 212 -9.26 -2.48 -10.51
CA ALA A 212 -10.68 -2.73 -10.76
C ALA A 212 -11.59 -2.37 -9.56
N ARG A 213 -11.03 -2.24 -8.33
CA ARG A 213 -11.77 -2.10 -7.06
C ARG A 213 -11.26 -0.89 -6.29
N THR A 214 -11.94 0.26 -6.46
CA THR A 214 -11.53 1.55 -5.88
C THR A 214 -12.60 2.13 -4.96
N LEU A 215 -12.20 2.92 -3.97
CA LEU A 215 -13.03 3.78 -3.11
C LEU A 215 -12.35 5.13 -2.92
N THR A 216 -13.10 6.11 -2.41
CA THR A 216 -12.52 7.38 -1.94
C THR A 216 -11.71 7.18 -0.66
N PRO A 217 -10.78 8.09 -0.33
CA PRO A 217 -10.02 8.03 0.92
C PRO A 217 -10.92 7.96 2.16
N ALA A 218 -11.97 8.79 2.21
CA ALA A 218 -12.91 8.82 3.34
C ALA A 218 -13.68 7.52 3.50
N GLU A 219 -14.19 6.95 2.39
CA GLU A 219 -14.90 5.66 2.40
C GLU A 219 -14.01 4.50 2.86
N ALA A 220 -12.76 4.45 2.39
CA ALA A 220 -11.81 3.42 2.80
C ALA A 220 -11.49 3.50 4.29
N MET A 221 -11.29 4.71 4.83
CA MET A 221 -11.11 4.91 6.28
C MET A 221 -12.36 4.53 7.07
N ALA A 222 -13.55 4.91 6.60
CA ALA A 222 -14.82 4.54 7.24
C ALA A 222 -15.06 3.02 7.22
N ALA A 223 -14.60 2.32 6.18
CA ALA A 223 -14.63 0.86 6.10
C ALA A 223 -13.63 0.19 7.06
N GLY A 224 -12.71 0.94 7.67
CA GLY A 224 -11.76 0.44 8.67
C GLY A 224 -10.31 0.27 8.17
N ALA A 225 -9.92 0.89 7.05
CA ALA A 225 -8.53 0.93 6.63
C ALA A 225 -7.66 1.66 7.68
N THR A 226 -6.43 1.20 7.87
CA THR A 226 -5.46 1.85 8.77
C THR A 226 -4.55 2.78 7.97
N TYR A 227 -4.11 2.35 6.79
CA TYR A 227 -3.24 3.11 5.90
C TYR A 227 -3.79 3.10 4.47
N LEU A 228 -3.63 4.21 3.79
CA LEU A 228 -4.04 4.42 2.40
C LEU A 228 -2.81 4.57 1.52
N VAL A 229 -2.64 3.70 0.52
CA VAL A 229 -1.56 3.83 -0.45
C VAL A 229 -2.08 4.59 -1.66
N ILE A 230 -1.52 5.79 -1.90
CA ILE A 230 -1.94 6.69 -2.97
C ILE A 230 -0.73 7.02 -3.85
N GLY A 231 -0.84 6.78 -5.15
CA GLY A 231 0.20 7.07 -6.14
C GLY A 231 -0.15 8.27 -7.01
N ARG A 232 -0.47 8.01 -8.29
CA ARG A 232 -0.74 9.00 -9.34
C ARG A 232 -1.62 10.20 -8.96
N PRO A 233 -2.69 10.05 -8.14
CA PRO A 233 -3.46 11.21 -7.68
C PRO A 233 -2.65 12.28 -6.94
N ILE A 234 -1.52 11.88 -6.34
CA ILE A 234 -0.58 12.79 -5.67
C ILE A 234 0.64 13.04 -6.56
N THR A 235 1.34 11.97 -6.97
CA THR A 235 2.63 12.09 -7.66
C THR A 235 2.53 12.65 -9.08
N GLY A 236 1.37 12.55 -9.72
CA GLY A 236 1.08 13.11 -11.04
C GLY A 236 0.40 14.48 -11.00
N ALA A 237 0.14 15.04 -9.84
CA ALA A 237 -0.45 16.37 -9.73
C ALA A 237 0.57 17.47 -10.04
N PRO A 238 0.15 18.62 -10.61
CA PRO A 238 1.04 19.77 -10.81
C PRO A 238 1.71 20.26 -9.52
N ASN A 239 1.01 20.16 -8.39
CA ASN A 239 1.52 20.40 -7.05
C ASN A 239 1.23 19.16 -6.17
N PRO A 240 2.18 18.23 -6.02
CA PRO A 240 1.98 17.01 -5.24
C PRO A 240 1.64 17.28 -3.77
N ARG A 241 2.27 18.27 -3.14
CA ARG A 241 2.02 18.63 -1.74
C ARG A 241 0.58 19.08 -1.53
N GLU A 242 0.11 20.02 -2.33
CA GLU A 242 -1.26 20.53 -2.26
C GLU A 242 -2.29 19.41 -2.53
N ALA A 243 -1.99 18.50 -3.46
CA ALA A 243 -2.84 17.35 -3.72
C ALA A 243 -2.93 16.41 -2.50
N ALA A 244 -1.81 16.16 -1.83
CA ALA A 244 -1.77 15.35 -0.61
C ALA A 244 -2.54 16.03 0.54
N GLU A 245 -2.37 17.33 0.74
CA GLU A 245 -3.06 18.10 1.78
C GLU A 245 -4.58 18.13 1.54
N ARG A 246 -5.02 18.33 0.29
CA ARG A 246 -6.45 18.25 -0.07
C ARG A 246 -7.05 16.86 0.23
N ILE A 247 -6.34 15.80 -0.10
CA ILE A 247 -6.78 14.44 0.22
C ILE A 247 -6.83 14.23 1.73
N ALA A 248 -5.81 14.66 2.46
CA ALA A 248 -5.77 14.55 3.91
C ALA A 248 -6.94 15.28 4.58
N ALA A 249 -7.35 16.44 4.04
CA ALA A 249 -8.49 17.22 4.55
C ALA A 249 -9.85 16.49 4.39
N THR A 250 -9.95 15.51 3.49
CA THR A 250 -11.18 14.71 3.32
C THR A 250 -11.29 13.56 4.32
N LEU A 251 -10.20 13.26 5.04
CA LEU A 251 -10.19 12.15 5.99
C LEU A 251 -10.94 12.52 7.28
N PRO A 252 -11.65 11.57 7.89
CA PRO A 252 -12.30 11.82 9.17
C PRO A 252 -11.25 12.25 10.19
N SER A 253 -11.57 13.27 10.99
CA SER A 253 -10.70 13.74 12.08
C SER A 253 -10.38 12.56 12.97
N SER A 254 -9.13 12.09 12.94
CA SER A 254 -8.73 10.88 13.65
C SER A 254 -8.83 11.10 15.16
N ARG A 255 -9.85 10.59 15.77
CA ARG A 255 -9.71 10.06 17.13
C ARG A 255 -9.10 8.66 16.97
N LEU A 256 -7.78 8.60 16.83
CA LEU A 256 -7.05 7.36 17.11
C LEU A 256 -6.94 7.27 18.63
N PRO A 257 -7.24 6.08 19.20
CA PRO A 257 -7.06 5.83 20.62
C PRO A 257 -5.62 5.97 21.04
#